data_4501d6fde3011e32bc35332541d252e1
#
_entry.id   4501d6fde3011e32bc35332541d252e1
#
_cell.length_a   1.000
_cell.length_b   1.000
_cell.length_c   1.000
_cell.angle_alpha   90.00
_cell.angle_beta   90.00
_cell.angle_gamma   90.00
#
_symmetry.space_group_name_H-M   'P 1'
#
loop_
_entity.id
_entity.type
_entity.pdbx_description
1 polymer ?
#
loop_
_entity_poly.entity_id
_entity_poly.type
_entity_poly.pdbx_seq_one_letter_code
_entity_poly.pdbx_strand_id
1 'polypeptide(L)'
;MSDRDSRFMGGFWQELFCLEGTELTLSTSYHPQTNGQTKIVNKWLEGHLRNYVNGQQKEWLRWLHLGEYCYNTTYHMSIGMSSFYALYGYQALSFADMMFGASKAPRAKDWIQESQDILRALKDNIATTHNQQKLNADRGCVERQFEVGHLVYLRLQPYRQSMLK
;
A
#
# COMPACT_ATOMS: atom_id res chain seq x y z
N MET A 1 -0.41 10.46 3.33
CA MET A 1 -0.76 11.03 2.00
C MET A 1 -2.20 10.65 1.67
N SER A 2 -3.01 11.59 1.19
CA SER A 2 -4.42 11.38 0.82
C SER A 2 -4.71 11.95 -0.55
N ASP A 3 -5.75 11.44 -1.22
CA ASP A 3 -6.29 12.09 -2.42
C ASP A 3 -7.14 13.33 -2.02
N ARG A 4 -7.58 14.08 -3.03
CA ARG A 4 -8.39 15.29 -2.81
C ARG A 4 -9.89 14.98 -2.83
N ASP A 5 -10.31 13.83 -2.33
CA ASP A 5 -11.72 13.54 -2.14
C ASP A 5 -12.31 14.52 -1.13
N SER A 6 -13.48 15.07 -1.43
CA SER A 6 -14.15 16.07 -0.60
C SER A 6 -14.42 15.59 0.84
N ARG A 7 -14.56 14.29 1.04
CA ARG A 7 -14.74 13.68 2.36
C ARG A 7 -13.52 13.87 3.26
N PHE A 8 -12.29 13.79 2.70
CA PHE A 8 -11.04 13.95 3.45
C PHE A 8 -10.53 15.39 3.49
N MET A 9 -11.15 16.31 2.73
CA MET A 9 -10.81 17.73 2.73
C MET A 9 -11.59 18.53 3.80
N GLY A 10 -12.52 17.89 4.51
CA GLY A 10 -13.30 18.53 5.56
C GLY A 10 -12.46 18.96 6.77
N GLY A 11 -12.86 20.06 7.44
CA GLY A 11 -12.17 20.60 8.62
C GLY A 11 -11.96 19.57 9.74
N PHE A 12 -12.90 18.65 9.90
CA PHE A 12 -12.78 17.54 10.87
C PHE A 12 -11.50 16.72 10.67
N TRP A 13 -11.21 16.32 9.43
CA TRP A 13 -10.03 15.50 9.12
C TRP A 13 -8.74 16.30 9.28
N GLN A 14 -8.74 17.57 8.88
CA GLN A 14 -7.57 18.44 9.04
C GLN A 14 -7.22 18.63 10.51
N GLU A 15 -8.23 18.86 11.35
CA GLU A 15 -8.06 19.06 12.79
C GLU A 15 -7.63 17.76 13.49
N LEU A 16 -8.22 16.62 13.12
CA LEU A 16 -7.83 15.30 13.64
C LEU A 16 -6.36 14.99 13.36
N PHE A 17 -5.90 15.18 12.12
CA PHE A 17 -4.51 14.93 11.76
C PHE A 17 -3.55 15.90 12.46
N CYS A 18 -3.97 17.15 12.63
CA CYS A 18 -3.20 18.16 13.39
C CYS A 18 -3.04 17.73 14.85
N LEU A 19 -4.11 17.28 15.51
CA LEU A 19 -4.09 16.79 16.89
C LEU A 19 -3.24 15.52 17.06
N GLU A 20 -3.21 14.65 16.06
CA GLU A 20 -2.35 13.47 16.06
C GLU A 20 -0.88 13.77 15.67
N GLY A 21 -0.54 15.02 15.40
CA GLY A 21 0.81 15.41 14.98
C GLY A 21 1.19 14.87 13.59
N THR A 22 0.19 14.51 12.77
CA THR A 22 0.40 13.96 11.44
C THR A 22 0.22 15.04 10.36
N GLU A 23 1.20 15.21 9.49
CA GLU A 23 1.11 16.13 8.36
C GLU A 23 0.26 15.55 7.24
N LEU A 24 -0.80 16.25 6.86
CA LEU A 24 -1.66 15.89 5.74
C LEU A 24 -1.04 16.28 4.40
N THR A 25 -0.38 15.35 3.75
CA THR A 25 0.18 15.53 2.40
C THR A 25 -0.87 15.15 1.35
N LEU A 26 -1.30 16.12 0.56
CA LEU A 26 -2.30 15.90 -0.49
C LEU A 26 -1.64 15.57 -1.83
N SER A 27 -2.21 14.60 -2.54
CA SER A 27 -1.80 14.30 -3.91
C SER A 27 -2.18 15.42 -4.88
N THR A 28 -1.47 15.49 -6.02
CA THR A 28 -1.88 16.39 -7.11
C THR A 28 -3.19 15.91 -7.74
N SER A 29 -3.99 16.85 -8.23
CA SER A 29 -5.26 16.53 -8.90
C SER A 29 -5.01 15.66 -10.13
N TYR A 30 -5.85 14.64 -10.31
CA TYR A 30 -5.80 13.71 -11.46
C TYR A 30 -4.51 12.90 -11.62
N HIS A 31 -3.69 12.80 -10.58
CA HIS A 31 -2.46 12.01 -10.61
C HIS A 31 -2.56 10.78 -9.68
N PRO A 32 -3.24 9.72 -10.13
CA PRO A 32 -3.47 8.52 -9.30
C PRO A 32 -2.19 7.78 -8.92
N GLN A 33 -1.09 7.98 -9.65
CA GLN A 33 0.21 7.38 -9.36
C GLN A 33 0.81 7.86 -8.04
N THR A 34 0.43 9.05 -7.57
CA THR A 34 0.94 9.61 -6.32
C THR A 34 0.59 8.72 -5.11
N ASN A 35 -0.53 7.99 -5.18
CA ASN A 35 -0.98 7.05 -4.16
C ASN A 35 -1.11 5.61 -4.72
N GLY A 36 -0.10 5.18 -5.47
CA GLY A 36 -0.10 3.89 -6.15
C GLY A 36 -0.21 2.70 -5.19
N GLN A 37 0.42 2.76 -4.03
CA GLN A 37 0.39 1.68 -3.03
C GLN A 37 -1.02 1.43 -2.51
N THR A 38 -1.74 2.47 -2.09
CA THR A 38 -3.13 2.34 -1.62
C THR A 38 -4.04 1.77 -2.72
N LYS A 39 -3.83 2.15 -3.98
CA LYS A 39 -4.62 1.61 -5.10
C LYS A 39 -4.36 0.12 -5.35
N ILE A 40 -3.12 -0.33 -5.18
CA ILE A 40 -2.77 -1.75 -5.30
C ILE A 40 -3.46 -2.55 -4.19
N VAL A 41 -3.40 -2.08 -2.94
CA VAL A 41 -4.05 -2.73 -1.80
C VAL A 41 -5.57 -2.76 -1.99
N ASN A 42 -6.18 -1.66 -2.40
CA ASN A 42 -7.62 -1.60 -2.65
C ASN A 42 -8.04 -2.55 -3.77
N LYS A 43 -7.28 -2.62 -4.86
CA LYS A 43 -7.55 -3.56 -5.96
C LYS A 43 -7.45 -5.02 -5.51
N TRP A 44 -6.45 -5.32 -4.69
CA TRP A 44 -6.30 -6.66 -4.11
C TRP A 44 -7.49 -6.99 -3.20
N LEU A 45 -7.85 -6.07 -2.29
CA LEU A 45 -8.97 -6.23 -1.38
C LEU A 45 -10.30 -6.41 -2.11
N GLU A 46 -10.55 -5.61 -3.14
CA GLU A 46 -11.73 -5.73 -3.99
C GLU A 46 -11.81 -7.11 -4.65
N GLY A 47 -10.69 -7.59 -5.23
CA GLY A 47 -10.60 -8.93 -5.81
C GLY A 47 -10.83 -10.04 -4.79
N HIS A 48 -10.26 -9.92 -3.59
CA HIS A 48 -10.44 -10.85 -2.49
C HIS A 48 -11.91 -10.91 -2.05
N LEU A 49 -12.51 -9.76 -1.78
CA LEU A 49 -13.91 -9.68 -1.35
C LEU A 49 -14.88 -10.22 -2.39
N ARG A 50 -14.65 -9.98 -3.69
CA ARG A 50 -15.48 -10.53 -4.77
C ARG A 50 -15.55 -12.06 -4.73
N ASN A 51 -14.48 -12.73 -4.35
CA ASN A 51 -14.45 -14.19 -4.26
C ASN A 51 -15.32 -14.74 -3.10
N TYR A 52 -15.45 -13.99 -2.01
CA TYR A 52 -16.19 -14.44 -0.82
C TYR A 52 -17.63 -13.94 -0.78
N VAL A 53 -17.89 -12.76 -1.30
CA VAL A 53 -19.22 -12.13 -1.19
C VAL A 53 -20.25 -12.71 -2.17
N ASN A 54 -19.81 -13.32 -3.25
CA ASN A 54 -20.55 -14.08 -4.25
C ASN A 54 -22.09 -13.84 -4.29
N GLY A 55 -22.49 -12.60 -4.62
CA GLY A 55 -23.90 -12.21 -4.77
C GLY A 55 -24.55 -11.56 -3.54
N GLN A 56 -23.98 -11.67 -2.35
CA GLN A 56 -24.48 -10.99 -1.14
C GLN A 56 -23.64 -9.76 -0.80
N GLN A 57 -23.67 -8.75 -1.64
CA GLN A 57 -22.81 -7.55 -1.52
C GLN A 57 -22.92 -6.83 -0.16
N LYS A 58 -24.02 -6.99 0.57
CA LYS A 58 -24.21 -6.35 1.88
C LYS A 58 -23.38 -6.98 3.00
N GLU A 59 -22.85 -8.18 2.81
CA GLU A 59 -22.11 -8.93 3.84
C GLU A 59 -20.58 -8.79 3.74
N TRP A 60 -20.08 -7.91 2.87
CA TRP A 60 -18.64 -7.73 2.66
C TRP A 60 -17.86 -7.44 3.97
N LEU A 61 -18.48 -6.76 4.92
CA LEU A 61 -17.86 -6.41 6.19
C LEU A 61 -17.43 -7.63 7.01
N ARG A 62 -18.17 -8.75 6.90
CA ARG A 62 -17.85 -10.01 7.59
C ARG A 62 -16.52 -10.62 7.10
N TRP A 63 -16.13 -10.34 5.86
CA TRP A 63 -14.95 -10.91 5.22
C TRP A 63 -13.73 -9.98 5.26
N LEU A 64 -13.92 -8.75 5.76
CA LEU A 64 -12.86 -7.76 5.78
C LEU A 64 -11.66 -8.18 6.64
N HIS A 65 -11.92 -8.71 7.83
CA HIS A 65 -10.86 -9.19 8.74
C HIS A 65 -10.09 -10.39 8.16
N LEU A 66 -10.77 -11.26 7.41
CA LEU A 66 -10.11 -12.36 6.71
C LEU A 66 -9.24 -11.81 5.57
N GLY A 67 -9.70 -10.79 4.85
CA GLY A 67 -8.90 -10.10 3.85
C GLY A 67 -7.65 -9.49 4.46
N GLU A 68 -7.78 -8.77 5.55
CA GLU A 68 -6.63 -8.19 6.27
C GLU A 68 -5.63 -9.28 6.69
N TYR A 69 -6.09 -10.35 7.33
CA TYR A 69 -5.25 -11.48 7.70
C TYR A 69 -4.52 -12.07 6.48
N CYS A 70 -5.25 -12.38 5.41
CA CYS A 70 -4.67 -12.95 4.19
C CYS A 70 -3.63 -12.01 3.57
N TYR A 71 -3.92 -10.70 3.49
CA TYR A 71 -2.96 -9.72 2.95
C TYR A 71 -1.68 -9.66 3.78
N ASN A 72 -1.79 -9.56 5.09
CA ASN A 72 -0.66 -9.40 5.99
C ASN A 72 0.19 -10.67 6.11
N THR A 73 -0.40 -11.85 5.92
CA THR A 73 0.31 -13.15 5.99
C THR A 73 0.82 -13.66 4.65
N THR A 74 0.37 -13.08 3.53
CA THR A 74 0.84 -13.44 2.20
C THR A 74 2.27 -12.95 1.97
N TYR A 75 3.07 -13.75 1.28
CA TYR A 75 4.42 -13.38 0.85
C TYR A 75 4.38 -12.25 -0.18
N HIS A 76 5.10 -11.17 0.08
CA HIS A 76 5.25 -10.04 -0.83
C HIS A 76 6.63 -10.03 -1.46
N MET A 77 6.69 -10.15 -2.77
CA MET A 77 7.95 -10.19 -3.55
C MET A 77 8.86 -8.98 -3.29
N SER A 78 8.25 -7.79 -3.10
CA SER A 78 9.00 -6.54 -2.90
C SER A 78 9.78 -6.49 -1.58
N ILE A 79 9.31 -7.18 -0.57
CA ILE A 79 9.95 -7.21 0.76
C ILE A 79 10.59 -8.57 1.07
N GLY A 80 10.35 -9.59 0.23
CA GLY A 80 10.92 -10.93 0.38
C GLY A 80 10.34 -11.74 1.55
N MET A 81 9.25 -11.27 2.14
CA MET A 81 8.58 -11.93 3.27
C MET A 81 7.12 -11.47 3.39
N SER A 82 6.37 -11.98 4.37
CA SER A 82 5.05 -11.43 4.68
C SER A 82 5.17 -10.14 5.50
N SER A 83 4.20 -9.23 5.36
CA SER A 83 4.14 -8.00 6.17
C SER A 83 4.05 -8.30 7.66
N PHE A 84 3.33 -9.35 8.03
CA PHE A 84 3.21 -9.79 9.41
C PHE A 84 4.57 -10.21 9.99
N TYR A 85 5.33 -11.04 9.26
CA TYR A 85 6.65 -11.48 9.71
C TYR A 85 7.63 -10.30 9.79
N ALA A 86 7.60 -9.37 8.85
CA ALA A 86 8.42 -8.17 8.86
C ALA A 86 8.16 -7.27 10.10
N LEU A 87 6.90 -7.20 10.56
CA LEU A 87 6.51 -6.35 11.67
C LEU A 87 6.76 -7.01 13.04
N TYR A 88 6.43 -8.30 13.17
CA TYR A 88 6.40 -8.97 14.46
C TYR A 88 7.59 -9.91 14.71
N GLY A 89 8.37 -10.28 13.67
CA GLY A 89 9.52 -11.17 13.78
C GLY A 89 9.18 -12.64 13.92
N TYR A 90 7.91 -13.03 13.79
CA TYR A 90 7.49 -14.44 13.83
C TYR A 90 6.37 -14.68 12.81
N GLN A 91 6.19 -15.95 12.44
CA GLN A 91 5.13 -16.33 11.51
C GLN A 91 3.75 -16.17 12.16
N ALA A 92 2.80 -15.66 11.40
CA ALA A 92 1.41 -15.65 11.82
C ALA A 92 0.93 -17.08 12.05
N LEU A 93 0.16 -17.28 13.12
CA LEU A 93 -0.48 -18.56 13.39
C LEU A 93 -1.39 -18.91 12.22
N SER A 94 -1.20 -20.07 11.63
CA SER A 94 -2.15 -20.58 10.64
C SER A 94 -3.46 -20.96 11.34
N PHE A 95 -4.53 -21.09 10.57
CA PHE A 95 -5.81 -21.56 11.13
C PHE A 95 -5.67 -22.94 11.77
N ALA A 96 -4.80 -23.78 11.21
CA ALA A 96 -4.48 -25.09 11.78
C ALA A 96 -3.76 -24.98 13.13
N ASP A 97 -2.80 -24.05 13.26
CA ASP A 97 -2.07 -23.83 14.51
C ASP A 97 -2.98 -23.31 15.63
N MET A 98 -3.95 -22.46 15.27
CA MET A 98 -4.97 -22.00 16.23
C MET A 98 -5.84 -23.14 16.76
N MET A 99 -6.14 -24.13 15.93
CA MET A 99 -6.96 -25.28 16.32
C MET A 99 -6.17 -26.34 17.12
N PHE A 100 -4.85 -26.47 16.88
CA PHE A 100 -4.02 -27.52 17.45
C PHE A 100 -2.99 -27.06 18.50
N GLY A 101 -2.97 -25.76 18.81
CA GLY A 101 -2.26 -25.25 19.99
C GLY A 101 -0.73 -25.22 19.90
N ALA A 102 -0.16 -24.93 18.74
CA ALA A 102 1.29 -24.76 18.60
C ALA A 102 1.73 -23.33 18.93
N SER A 103 2.10 -23.06 20.19
CA SER A 103 2.78 -21.82 20.56
C SER A 103 4.08 -22.12 21.30
N LYS A 104 5.22 -21.85 20.65
CA LYS A 104 6.51 -21.67 21.32
C LYS A 104 6.87 -20.20 21.25
N ALA A 105 6.64 -19.46 22.34
CA ALA A 105 7.10 -18.08 22.43
C ALA A 105 8.64 -18.04 22.42
N PRO A 106 9.29 -17.32 21.48
CA PRO A 106 10.74 -17.18 21.46
C PRO A 106 11.21 -16.41 22.70
N ARG A 107 12.45 -16.68 23.15
CA ARG A 107 13.08 -15.92 24.24
C ARG A 107 13.27 -14.47 23.79
N ALA A 108 13.00 -13.50 24.67
CA ALA A 108 12.97 -12.08 24.33
C ALA A 108 14.27 -11.54 23.71
N LYS A 109 15.45 -12.05 24.12
CA LYS A 109 16.73 -11.64 23.54
C LYS A 109 16.90 -12.14 22.10
N ASP A 110 16.53 -13.37 21.83
CA ASP A 110 16.62 -13.98 20.51
C ASP A 110 15.65 -13.26 19.56
N TRP A 111 14.48 -12.89 20.06
CA TRP A 111 13.47 -12.12 19.30
C TRP A 111 13.96 -10.72 18.91
N ILE A 112 14.67 -9.99 19.81
CA ILE A 112 15.20 -8.67 19.50
C ILE A 112 16.25 -8.76 18.39
N GLN A 113 17.16 -9.72 18.47
CA GLN A 113 18.20 -9.91 17.47
C GLN A 113 17.59 -10.29 16.11
N GLU A 114 16.67 -11.25 16.10
CA GLU A 114 15.97 -11.68 14.90
C GLU A 114 15.19 -10.53 14.27
N SER A 115 14.49 -9.70 15.07
CA SER A 115 13.77 -8.53 14.59
C SER A 115 14.68 -7.49 13.92
N GLN A 116 15.89 -7.28 14.47
CA GLN A 116 16.87 -6.37 13.88
C GLN A 116 17.39 -6.87 12.53
N ASP A 117 17.65 -8.18 12.43
CA ASP A 117 18.13 -8.80 11.20
C ASP A 117 17.04 -8.79 10.11
N ILE A 118 15.79 -9.04 10.49
CA ILE A 118 14.63 -8.91 9.60
C ILE A 118 14.49 -7.47 9.09
N LEU A 119 14.60 -6.47 9.96
CA LEU A 119 14.48 -5.07 9.56
C LEU A 119 15.61 -4.65 8.61
N ARG A 120 16.83 -5.18 8.79
CA ARG A 120 17.94 -4.93 7.88
C ARG A 120 17.66 -5.54 6.51
N ALA A 121 17.31 -6.83 6.46
CA ALA A 121 16.95 -7.51 5.23
C ALA A 121 15.77 -6.85 4.51
N LEU A 122 14.76 -6.38 5.25
CA LEU A 122 13.62 -5.65 4.71
C LEU A 122 14.05 -4.35 4.03
N LYS A 123 14.91 -3.54 4.66
CA LYS A 123 15.43 -2.29 4.07
C LYS A 123 16.18 -2.56 2.77
N ASP A 124 17.01 -3.58 2.73
CA ASP A 124 17.79 -3.95 1.55
C ASP A 124 16.88 -4.42 0.40
N ASN A 125 15.89 -5.25 0.71
CA ASN A 125 14.91 -5.71 -0.28
C ASN A 125 14.06 -4.56 -0.84
N ILE A 126 13.60 -3.65 0.00
CA ILE A 126 12.84 -2.47 -0.43
C ILE A 126 13.71 -1.57 -1.32
N ALA A 127 14.96 -1.28 -0.92
CA ALA A 127 15.89 -0.48 -1.72
C ALA A 127 16.13 -1.11 -3.09
N THR A 128 16.37 -2.40 -3.15
CA THR A 128 16.56 -3.15 -4.39
C THR A 128 15.32 -3.08 -5.28
N THR A 129 14.14 -3.29 -4.71
CA THR A 129 12.87 -3.22 -5.44
C THR A 129 12.60 -1.81 -5.97
N HIS A 130 12.83 -0.77 -5.17
CA HIS A 130 12.68 0.62 -5.61
C HIS A 130 13.62 0.96 -6.75
N ASN A 131 14.91 0.54 -6.66
CA ASN A 131 15.86 0.74 -7.74
C ASN A 131 15.43 0.04 -9.03
N GLN A 132 14.93 -1.20 -8.93
CA GLN A 132 14.42 -1.93 -10.08
C GLN A 132 13.18 -1.26 -10.69
N GLN A 133 12.26 -0.78 -9.87
CA GLN A 133 11.08 -0.04 -10.33
C GLN A 133 11.47 1.26 -11.01
N LYS A 134 12.42 2.00 -10.44
CA LYS A 134 12.97 3.22 -11.04
C LYS A 134 13.62 2.94 -12.40
N LEU A 135 14.50 1.96 -12.48
CA LEU A 135 15.13 1.57 -13.75
C LEU A 135 14.10 1.20 -14.81
N ASN A 136 13.05 0.47 -14.43
CA ASN A 136 11.98 0.11 -15.36
C ASN A 136 11.13 1.31 -15.79
N ALA A 137 10.88 2.26 -14.89
CA ALA A 137 10.13 3.48 -15.20
C ALA A 137 10.96 4.40 -16.12
N ASP A 138 12.24 4.54 -15.86
CA ASP A 138 13.14 5.43 -16.60
C ASP A 138 13.54 4.86 -17.98
N ARG A 139 13.34 3.57 -18.21
CA ARG A 139 13.77 2.88 -19.45
C ARG A 139 13.22 3.46 -20.74
N GLY A 140 12.08 4.16 -20.67
CA GLY A 140 11.45 4.85 -21.80
C GLY A 140 11.39 6.36 -21.65
N CYS A 141 12.02 6.92 -20.62
CA CYS A 141 11.99 8.34 -20.34
C CYS A 141 13.21 9.03 -20.95
N VAL A 142 12.97 10.10 -21.67
CA VAL A 142 14.02 11.03 -22.14
C VAL A 142 13.97 12.23 -21.23
N GLU A 143 15.11 12.56 -20.60
CA GLU A 143 15.22 13.75 -19.79
C GLU A 143 15.06 14.99 -20.66
N ARG A 144 14.04 15.78 -20.37
CA ARG A 144 13.75 17.04 -21.09
C ARG A 144 13.61 18.14 -20.07
N GLN A 145 14.33 19.21 -20.30
CA GLN A 145 14.19 20.45 -19.52
C GLN A 145 13.24 21.39 -20.25
N PHE A 146 12.26 21.92 -19.52
CA PHE A 146 11.30 22.87 -20.03
C PHE A 146 11.47 24.19 -19.29
N GLU A 147 11.44 25.29 -20.03
CA GLU A 147 11.44 26.65 -19.47
C GLU A 147 10.05 27.28 -19.61
N VAL A 148 9.78 28.29 -18.79
CA VAL A 148 8.52 29.04 -18.87
C VAL A 148 8.43 29.72 -20.23
N GLY A 149 7.35 29.41 -20.97
CA GLY A 149 7.14 29.90 -22.34
C GLY A 149 7.35 28.85 -23.44
N HIS A 150 7.89 27.66 -23.11
CA HIS A 150 7.96 26.57 -24.09
C HIS A 150 6.57 26.01 -24.39
N LEU A 151 6.29 25.82 -25.68
CA LEU A 151 5.08 25.15 -26.14
C LEU A 151 5.24 23.63 -26.00
N VAL A 152 4.30 22.99 -25.33
CA VAL A 152 4.30 21.54 -25.14
C VAL A 152 2.99 20.93 -25.65
N TYR A 153 3.08 19.74 -26.20
CA TYR A 153 1.89 18.98 -26.58
C TYR A 153 1.36 18.18 -25.38
N LEU A 154 0.11 18.41 -25.02
CA LEU A 154 -0.57 17.63 -23.99
C LEU A 154 -1.34 16.47 -24.65
N ARG A 155 -1.04 15.23 -24.24
CA ARG A 155 -1.82 14.07 -24.67
C ARG A 155 -3.15 14.04 -23.91
N LEU A 156 -4.22 14.48 -24.56
CA LEU A 156 -5.56 14.40 -23.99
C LEU A 156 -6.11 12.98 -24.04
N GLN A 157 -6.72 12.54 -22.95
CA GLN A 157 -7.40 11.25 -22.89
C GLN A 157 -8.89 11.47 -23.25
N PRO A 158 -9.46 10.72 -24.23
CA PRO A 158 -10.81 10.98 -24.79
C PRO A 158 -11.92 11.06 -23.74
N TYR A 159 -11.87 10.21 -22.71
CA TYR A 159 -12.90 10.13 -21.66
C TYR A 159 -12.89 11.31 -20.66
N ARG A 160 -11.91 12.21 -20.73
CA ARG A 160 -11.80 13.39 -19.86
C ARG A 160 -12.09 14.71 -20.58
N GLN A 161 -12.40 14.67 -21.86
CA GLN A 161 -12.65 15.88 -22.66
C GLN A 161 -13.97 16.59 -22.31
N SER A 162 -14.92 15.91 -21.65
CA SER A 162 -16.19 16.52 -21.22
C SER A 162 -16.04 17.63 -20.18
N MET A 163 -14.88 17.75 -19.55
CA MET A 163 -14.59 18.81 -18.56
C MET A 163 -13.91 20.05 -19.15
N LEU A 164 -13.62 20.04 -20.45
CA LEU A 164 -12.95 21.15 -21.15
C LEU A 164 -13.93 22.02 -21.98
N LYS A 165 -15.24 21.91 -21.70
CA LYS A 165 -16.26 22.76 -22.29
C LYS A 165 -16.52 23.98 -21.43
#